data_de208b0cd5cdb1f59d8a5f3624e7ce0f
#
_entry.id   de208b0cd5cdb1f59d8a5f3624e7ce0f
#
_cell.length_a   1.000
_cell.length_b   1.000
_cell.length_c   1.000
_cell.angle_alpha   90.00
_cell.angle_beta   90.00
_cell.angle_gamma   90.00
#
_symmetry.space_group_name_H-M   'P 1'
#
loop_
_entity.id
_entity.type
_entity.pdbx_description
1 polymer ?
#
loop_
_entity_poly.entity_id
_entity_poly.type
_entity_poly.pdbx_seq_one_letter_code
_entity_poly.pdbx_strand_id
1 'polypeptide(L)'
;PTINYCLEEGAAVVLISHLGRPKGKFNKDLSLIPVGEHLASLLEIPIKFSSDCISQDAIDTSLSLKPGEVHLLENLRFHKEESENDSLFSNKLSKHGRIYINDAFGTAHRAHASNHGVIDNFKNYGIGFLFEKEMKYLREVINKPERPLVLILGGSKVSTKLELINKYLSQADKIIIGGGMVFTFFKAMGYNIGKSLVETKMIDQARNILDAARLNGNKIVLPSDVVCAEDINSTLRGNSVSVRDIPENSMGLDIGSKTIEKYLSVLDEAKTVLWNGPMGV
;
A
#
# COMPACT_ATOMS: atom_id res chain seq x y z
N PRO A 1 -3.95 8.90 18.16
CA PRO A 1 -2.97 8.72 19.25
C PRO A 1 -1.81 9.72 19.16
N THR A 2 -1.05 9.80 18.03
CA THR A 2 0.12 10.68 17.91
C THR A 2 -0.25 12.16 18.07
N ILE A 3 -1.31 12.62 17.42
CA ILE A 3 -1.79 14.01 17.56
C ILE A 3 -2.17 14.31 19.00
N ASN A 4 -2.98 13.45 19.65
CA ASN A 4 -3.40 13.62 21.04
C ASN A 4 -2.20 13.72 21.98
N TYR A 5 -1.24 12.81 21.82
CA TYR A 5 -0.01 12.82 22.61
C TYR A 5 0.74 14.15 22.48
N CYS A 6 0.91 14.65 21.24
CA CYS A 6 1.58 15.93 21.04
C CYS A 6 0.83 17.10 21.70
N LEU A 7 -0.52 17.08 21.66
CA LEU A 7 -1.34 18.12 22.29
C LEU A 7 -1.28 18.02 23.82
N GLU A 8 -1.30 16.82 24.39
CA GLU A 8 -1.16 16.55 25.84
C GLU A 8 0.21 16.99 26.37
N GLU A 9 1.28 16.86 25.55
CA GLU A 9 2.62 17.37 25.86
C GLU A 9 2.75 18.89 25.65
N GLY A 10 1.64 19.59 25.37
CA GLY A 10 1.61 21.03 25.22
C GLY A 10 2.17 21.57 23.89
N ALA A 11 2.23 20.73 22.84
CA ALA A 11 2.66 21.18 21.54
C ALA A 11 1.53 21.86 20.75
N ALA A 12 1.90 22.73 19.82
CA ALA A 12 1.09 23.07 18.66
C ALA A 12 1.41 22.09 17.53
N VAL A 13 0.41 21.65 16.79
CA VAL A 13 0.57 20.58 15.79
C VAL A 13 0.24 21.08 14.39
N VAL A 14 1.17 20.96 13.47
CA VAL A 14 0.94 21.19 12.04
C VAL A 14 0.87 19.85 11.33
N LEU A 15 -0.22 19.62 10.61
CA LEU A 15 -0.50 18.39 9.88
C LEU A 15 -0.27 18.60 8.40
N ILE A 16 0.52 17.71 7.82
CA ILE A 16 0.75 17.62 6.38
C ILE A 16 0.30 16.24 5.89
N SER A 17 -0.41 16.20 4.78
CA SER A 17 -0.91 14.95 4.22
C SER A 17 -1.16 15.06 2.72
N HIS A 18 -1.60 13.95 2.12
CA HIS A 18 -2.02 13.92 0.73
C HIS A 18 -3.29 13.08 0.54
N LEU A 19 -4.03 13.38 -0.51
CA LEU A 19 -5.21 12.64 -0.95
C LEU A 19 -5.14 12.41 -2.46
N GLY A 20 -5.31 11.17 -2.88
CA GLY A 20 -5.37 10.80 -4.30
C GLY A 20 -4.09 11.05 -5.09
N ARG A 21 -4.24 11.27 -6.39
CA ARG A 21 -3.13 11.49 -7.35
C ARG A 21 -3.41 12.67 -8.28
N PRO A 22 -3.39 13.91 -7.80
CA PRO A 22 -3.72 15.10 -8.58
C PRO A 22 -2.66 15.51 -9.61
N LYS A 23 -1.48 14.86 -9.60
CA LYS A 23 -0.37 15.09 -10.56
C LYS A 23 0.13 16.54 -10.59
N GLY A 24 0.28 17.15 -9.42
CA GLY A 24 0.78 18.53 -9.30
C GLY A 24 -0.22 19.61 -9.74
N LYS A 25 -1.53 19.32 -9.66
CA LYS A 25 -2.59 20.27 -10.01
C LYS A 25 -3.64 20.30 -8.91
N PHE A 26 -4.15 21.49 -8.65
CA PHE A 26 -5.29 21.63 -7.75
C PHE A 26 -6.51 20.88 -8.30
N ASN A 27 -7.17 20.13 -7.42
CA ASN A 27 -8.44 19.47 -7.69
C ASN A 27 -9.30 19.53 -6.41
N LYS A 28 -10.45 20.20 -6.49
CA LYS A 28 -11.36 20.41 -5.36
C LYS A 28 -11.79 19.09 -4.70
N ASP A 29 -12.00 18.04 -5.48
CA ASP A 29 -12.43 16.72 -4.98
C ASP A 29 -11.33 16.00 -4.17
N LEU A 30 -10.09 16.48 -4.26
CA LEU A 30 -8.94 15.96 -3.55
C LEU A 30 -8.41 16.93 -2.48
N SER A 31 -9.19 17.96 -2.12
CA SER A 31 -8.89 18.88 -1.02
C SER A 31 -8.95 18.16 0.32
N LEU A 32 -8.10 18.55 1.25
CA LEU A 32 -8.08 18.04 2.62
C LEU A 32 -9.08 18.75 3.56
N ILE A 33 -9.87 19.72 3.07
CA ILE A 33 -10.91 20.39 3.89
C ILE A 33 -11.84 19.38 4.57
N PRO A 34 -12.44 18.39 3.86
CA PRO A 34 -13.34 17.41 4.51
C PRO A 34 -12.59 16.54 5.55
N VAL A 35 -11.31 16.30 5.33
CA VAL A 35 -10.46 15.58 6.32
C VAL A 35 -10.27 16.43 7.56
N GLY A 36 -10.03 17.72 7.41
CA GLY A 36 -9.91 18.67 8.51
C GLY A 36 -11.19 18.78 9.33
N GLU A 37 -12.35 18.88 8.68
CA GLU A 37 -13.67 18.91 9.33
C GLU A 37 -13.93 17.65 10.15
N HIS A 38 -13.65 16.47 9.59
CA HIS A 38 -13.79 15.21 10.30
C HIS A 38 -12.79 15.08 11.47
N LEU A 39 -11.56 15.52 11.28
CA LEU A 39 -10.54 15.52 12.33
C LEU A 39 -10.90 16.47 13.48
N ALA A 40 -11.47 17.65 13.18
CA ALA A 40 -11.98 18.58 14.19
C ALA A 40 -13.07 17.94 15.05
N SER A 41 -13.96 17.16 14.43
CA SER A 41 -14.99 16.40 15.15
C SER A 41 -14.39 15.30 16.05
N LEU A 42 -13.33 14.61 15.58
CA LEU A 42 -12.68 13.55 16.36
C LEU A 42 -11.84 14.06 17.53
N LEU A 43 -11.24 15.24 17.38
CA LEU A 43 -10.40 15.84 18.42
C LEU A 43 -11.20 16.77 19.34
N GLU A 44 -12.45 17.10 18.97
CA GLU A 44 -13.34 18.07 19.68
C GLU A 44 -12.70 19.47 19.85
N ILE A 45 -11.81 19.84 18.90
CA ILE A 45 -11.16 21.16 18.85
C ILE A 45 -11.22 21.73 17.43
N PRO A 46 -11.24 23.07 17.28
CA PRO A 46 -11.17 23.69 15.97
C PRO A 46 -9.81 23.45 15.32
N ILE A 47 -9.81 23.19 14.00
CA ILE A 47 -8.60 23.05 13.20
C ILE A 47 -8.47 24.23 12.27
N LYS A 48 -7.32 24.92 12.31
CA LYS A 48 -6.98 25.93 11.31
C LYS A 48 -6.64 25.22 9.99
N PHE A 49 -7.01 25.82 8.87
CA PHE A 49 -6.74 25.27 7.54
C PHE A 49 -6.12 26.32 6.64
N SER A 50 -5.05 25.95 5.92
CA SER A 50 -4.48 26.77 4.85
C SER A 50 -4.63 26.10 3.51
N SER A 51 -5.09 26.85 2.51
CA SER A 51 -5.35 26.38 1.14
C SER A 51 -4.08 26.13 0.31
N ASP A 52 -2.91 26.35 0.88
CA ASP A 52 -1.60 26.02 0.33
C ASP A 52 -0.68 25.52 1.43
N CYS A 53 0.28 24.68 1.10
CA CYS A 53 1.20 24.08 2.05
C CYS A 53 2.59 24.75 2.08
N ILE A 54 2.87 25.71 1.21
CA ILE A 54 4.18 26.39 1.14
C ILE A 54 4.09 27.93 0.99
N SER A 55 2.88 28.48 1.03
CA SER A 55 2.69 29.93 0.99
C SER A 55 3.20 30.59 2.29
N GLN A 56 3.58 31.86 2.20
CA GLN A 56 4.01 32.61 3.38
C GLN A 56 2.89 32.72 4.43
N ASP A 57 1.66 32.92 4.01
CA ASP A 57 0.49 32.97 4.89
C ASP A 57 0.30 31.65 5.68
N ALA A 58 0.48 30.49 5.00
CA ALA A 58 0.42 29.18 5.67
C ALA A 58 1.55 29.03 6.71
N ILE A 59 2.76 29.48 6.37
CA ILE A 59 3.89 29.45 7.29
C ILE A 59 3.64 30.36 8.50
N ASP A 60 3.18 31.57 8.28
CA ASP A 60 2.91 32.55 9.34
C ASP A 60 1.78 32.05 10.25
N THR A 61 0.74 31.42 9.68
CA THR A 61 -0.32 30.75 10.45
C THR A 61 0.25 29.65 11.33
N SER A 62 1.09 28.77 10.78
CA SER A 62 1.73 27.71 11.57
C SER A 62 2.59 28.24 12.71
N LEU A 63 3.39 29.29 12.45
CA LEU A 63 4.28 29.88 13.44
C LEU A 63 3.53 30.66 14.54
N SER A 64 2.28 31.10 14.27
CA SER A 64 1.43 31.80 15.23
C SER A 64 0.62 30.88 16.14
N LEU A 65 0.69 29.57 15.95
CA LEU A 65 -0.05 28.58 16.76
C LEU A 65 0.36 28.64 18.22
N LYS A 66 -0.64 28.50 19.09
CA LYS A 66 -0.46 28.34 20.53
C LYS A 66 -0.45 26.85 20.89
N PRO A 67 0.12 26.45 22.02
CA PRO A 67 -0.01 25.10 22.56
C PRO A 67 -1.48 24.65 22.55
N GLY A 68 -1.72 23.43 22.11
CA GLY A 68 -3.08 22.85 21.96
C GLY A 68 -3.81 23.17 20.66
N GLU A 69 -3.26 24.03 19.80
CA GLU A 69 -3.85 24.32 18.49
C GLU A 69 -3.34 23.39 17.41
N VAL A 70 -4.21 23.11 16.43
CA VAL A 70 -3.91 22.26 15.27
C VAL A 70 -4.11 23.03 13.98
N HIS A 71 -3.17 22.89 13.05
CA HIS A 71 -3.21 23.47 11.72
C HIS A 71 -3.04 22.37 10.67
N LEU A 72 -4.00 22.22 9.76
CA LEU A 72 -3.93 21.32 8.61
C LEU A 72 -3.58 22.11 7.35
N LEU A 73 -2.56 21.70 6.64
CA LEU A 73 -2.21 22.25 5.33
C LEU A 73 -2.94 21.52 4.21
N GLU A 74 -3.14 22.21 3.08
CA GLU A 74 -3.74 21.59 1.89
C GLU A 74 -2.86 20.47 1.31
N ASN A 75 -3.46 19.64 0.47
CA ASN A 75 -2.91 18.46 -0.15
C ASN A 75 -1.54 18.72 -0.79
N LEU A 76 -0.50 18.14 -0.21
CA LEU A 76 0.88 18.27 -0.68
C LEU A 76 1.06 17.93 -2.15
N ARG A 77 0.28 16.98 -2.67
CA ARG A 77 0.35 16.51 -4.06
C ARG A 77 -0.27 17.45 -5.07
N PHE A 78 -0.81 18.59 -4.66
CA PHE A 78 -1.13 19.70 -5.57
C PHE A 78 0.15 20.35 -6.11
N HIS A 79 1.28 20.12 -5.45
CA HIS A 79 2.61 20.48 -5.91
C HIS A 79 3.32 19.22 -6.44
N LYS A 80 3.86 19.29 -7.67
CA LYS A 80 4.63 18.18 -8.27
C LYS A 80 5.94 17.95 -7.52
N GLU A 81 6.49 19.00 -6.95
CA GLU A 81 7.71 19.07 -6.16
C GLU A 81 7.67 18.10 -4.96
N GLU A 82 6.48 17.81 -4.42
CA GLU A 82 6.30 16.79 -3.38
C GLU A 82 6.79 15.41 -3.87
N SER A 83 6.30 14.98 -5.04
CA SER A 83 6.65 13.66 -5.58
C SER A 83 8.05 13.62 -6.19
N GLU A 84 8.62 14.74 -6.57
CA GLU A 84 9.96 14.90 -7.14
C GLU A 84 11.05 15.02 -6.06
N ASN A 85 10.65 15.05 -4.79
CA ASN A 85 11.56 15.27 -3.65
C ASN A 85 12.39 16.56 -3.77
N ASP A 86 11.73 17.64 -4.19
CA ASP A 86 12.37 18.92 -4.44
C ASP A 86 12.90 19.54 -3.14
N SER A 87 14.15 20.02 -3.15
CA SER A 87 14.84 20.55 -1.97
C SER A 87 14.29 21.90 -1.51
N LEU A 88 13.86 22.77 -2.43
CA LEU A 88 13.30 24.08 -2.08
C LEU A 88 11.90 23.90 -1.48
N PHE A 89 11.11 22.98 -2.02
CA PHE A 89 9.82 22.61 -1.46
C PHE A 89 9.98 22.01 -0.05
N SER A 90 10.92 21.08 0.12
CA SER A 90 11.25 20.48 1.42
C SER A 90 11.68 21.54 2.45
N ASN A 91 12.51 22.52 2.04
CA ASN A 91 12.93 23.63 2.91
C ASN A 91 11.75 24.52 3.30
N LYS A 92 10.79 24.79 2.38
CA LYS A 92 9.60 25.57 2.72
C LYS A 92 8.69 24.81 3.70
N LEU A 93 8.48 23.49 3.49
CA LEU A 93 7.73 22.66 4.41
C LEU A 93 8.34 22.63 5.81
N SER A 94 9.66 22.61 5.91
CA SER A 94 10.32 22.58 7.22
C SER A 94 10.11 23.85 8.06
N LYS A 95 9.69 24.96 7.47
CA LYS A 95 9.44 26.22 8.18
C LYS A 95 8.20 26.20 9.06
N HIS A 96 7.34 25.22 8.89
CA HIS A 96 6.10 25.08 9.66
C HIS A 96 6.30 24.62 11.11
N GLY A 97 7.48 24.10 11.47
CA GLY A 97 7.70 23.56 12.81
C GLY A 97 9.16 23.42 13.18
N ARG A 98 9.41 22.97 14.42
CA ARG A 98 10.77 22.77 14.98
C ARG A 98 11.12 21.29 15.12
N ILE A 99 10.13 20.44 15.18
CA ILE A 99 10.24 18.99 15.34
C ILE A 99 9.43 18.36 14.22
N TYR A 100 10.01 17.36 13.56
CA TYR A 100 9.34 16.60 12.52
C TYR A 100 8.98 15.20 13.04
N ILE A 101 7.72 14.81 12.87
CA ILE A 101 7.24 13.47 13.21
C ILE A 101 6.66 12.82 11.96
N ASN A 102 7.23 11.69 11.54
CA ASN A 102 6.66 10.89 10.46
C ASN A 102 5.72 9.83 11.04
N ASP A 103 4.43 9.96 10.73
CA ASP A 103 3.43 8.95 11.10
C ASP A 103 2.72 8.37 9.85
N ALA A 104 3.32 8.57 8.67
CA ALA A 104 2.82 8.13 7.36
C ALA A 104 3.57 6.89 6.86
N PHE A 105 3.46 5.76 7.56
CA PHE A 105 4.13 4.50 7.22
C PHE A 105 3.88 4.06 5.77
N GLY A 106 2.64 4.21 5.27
CA GLY A 106 2.28 3.83 3.91
C GLY A 106 3.04 4.53 2.79
N THR A 107 3.68 5.69 3.07
CA THR A 107 4.52 6.44 2.12
C THR A 107 6.01 6.37 2.43
N ALA A 108 6.41 5.74 3.52
CA ALA A 108 7.80 5.71 3.98
C ALA A 108 8.79 5.09 2.98
N HIS A 109 8.30 4.23 2.08
CA HIS A 109 9.08 3.60 1.02
C HIS A 109 9.34 4.51 -0.20
N ARG A 110 8.84 5.77 -0.19
CA ARG A 110 8.97 6.72 -1.30
C ARG A 110 9.88 7.87 -0.91
N ALA A 111 10.79 8.27 -1.80
CA ALA A 111 11.57 9.48 -1.65
C ALA A 111 10.72 10.69 -2.09
N HIS A 112 9.79 11.13 -1.23
CA HIS A 112 9.00 12.34 -1.42
C HIS A 112 9.52 13.46 -0.53
N ALA A 113 9.27 14.73 -0.90
CA ALA A 113 9.76 15.88 -0.16
C ALA A 113 9.31 15.87 1.30
N SER A 114 8.04 15.53 1.56
CA SER A 114 7.46 15.56 2.90
C SER A 114 7.92 14.45 3.85
N ASN A 115 8.52 13.37 3.34
CA ASN A 115 8.97 12.24 4.17
C ASN A 115 10.45 11.90 4.03
N HIS A 116 11.15 12.46 3.03
CA HIS A 116 12.57 12.25 2.79
C HIS A 116 13.32 13.57 2.85
N GLY A 117 13.17 14.46 1.86
CA GLY A 117 13.93 15.68 1.76
C GLY A 117 13.72 16.68 2.92
N VAL A 118 12.54 16.66 3.52
CA VAL A 118 12.22 17.53 4.66
C VAL A 118 13.10 17.26 5.89
N ILE A 119 13.52 16.01 6.10
CA ILE A 119 14.28 15.57 7.29
C ILE A 119 15.61 16.31 7.40
N ASP A 120 16.27 16.57 6.29
CA ASP A 120 17.58 17.28 6.27
C ASP A 120 17.51 18.70 6.84
N ASN A 121 16.30 19.25 6.95
CA ASN A 121 16.07 20.59 7.48
C ASN A 121 15.71 20.61 8.98
N PHE A 122 15.59 19.45 9.62
CA PHE A 122 15.23 19.33 11.05
C PHE A 122 16.39 18.80 11.88
N LYS A 123 16.63 19.43 13.04
CA LYS A 123 17.56 18.91 14.06
C LYS A 123 16.92 17.81 14.89
N ASN A 124 15.62 17.91 15.14
CA ASN A 124 14.84 16.95 15.94
C ASN A 124 13.76 16.34 15.06
N TYR A 125 13.82 15.03 14.91
CA TYR A 125 12.84 14.28 14.16
C TYR A 125 12.62 12.89 14.77
N GLY A 126 11.48 12.30 14.49
CA GLY A 126 11.12 10.99 14.99
C GLY A 126 9.99 10.35 14.18
N ILE A 127 9.48 9.25 14.70
CA ILE A 127 8.31 8.55 14.15
C ILE A 127 7.14 8.66 15.12
N GLY A 128 5.91 8.65 14.58
CA GLY A 128 4.70 8.60 15.37
C GLY A 128 4.30 7.17 15.75
N PHE A 129 3.29 7.03 16.60
CA PHE A 129 2.84 5.74 17.15
C PHE A 129 2.28 4.79 16.10
N LEU A 130 1.66 5.30 15.02
CA LEU A 130 1.21 4.44 13.93
C LEU A 130 2.42 3.83 13.21
N PHE A 131 3.41 4.66 12.90
CA PHE A 131 4.63 4.23 12.24
C PHE A 131 5.39 3.20 13.08
N GLU A 132 5.53 3.45 14.39
CA GLU A 132 6.15 2.52 15.34
C GLU A 132 5.42 1.18 15.38
N LYS A 133 4.08 1.21 15.47
CA LYS A 133 3.23 0.02 15.48
C LYS A 133 3.39 -0.80 14.20
N GLU A 134 3.35 -0.17 13.03
CA GLU A 134 3.57 -0.84 11.73
C GLU A 134 4.95 -1.48 11.66
N MET A 135 6.00 -0.75 12.06
CA MET A 135 7.37 -1.28 12.11
C MET A 135 7.49 -2.48 13.04
N LYS A 136 6.86 -2.43 14.21
CA LYS A 136 6.87 -3.53 15.18
C LYS A 136 6.25 -4.79 14.58
N TYR A 137 5.01 -4.69 14.04
CA TYR A 137 4.33 -5.84 13.45
C TYR A 137 5.10 -6.43 12.27
N LEU A 138 5.59 -5.60 11.34
CA LEU A 138 6.38 -6.10 10.22
C LEU A 138 7.69 -6.77 10.67
N ARG A 139 8.37 -6.19 11.67
CA ARG A 139 9.61 -6.76 12.21
C ARG A 139 9.38 -8.10 12.89
N GLU A 140 8.30 -8.25 13.65
CA GLU A 140 7.91 -9.51 14.29
C GLU A 140 7.60 -10.58 13.24
N VAL A 141 6.76 -10.24 12.23
CA VAL A 141 6.40 -11.16 11.14
C VAL A 141 7.63 -11.60 10.32
N ILE A 142 8.57 -10.68 10.05
CA ILE A 142 9.74 -11.00 9.24
C ILE A 142 10.76 -11.83 10.03
N ASN A 143 10.98 -11.51 11.31
CA ASN A 143 12.09 -12.10 12.06
C ASN A 143 11.69 -13.33 12.89
N LYS A 144 10.48 -13.38 13.43
CA LYS A 144 10.00 -14.44 14.33
C LYS A 144 8.50 -14.71 14.14
N PRO A 145 8.05 -15.13 12.96
CA PRO A 145 6.63 -15.44 12.76
C PRO A 145 6.21 -16.64 13.60
N GLU A 146 5.04 -16.58 14.20
CA GLU A 146 4.37 -17.78 14.71
C GLU A 146 3.99 -18.68 13.53
N ARG A 147 4.27 -19.98 13.63
CA ARG A 147 4.02 -20.93 12.53
C ARG A 147 2.73 -21.71 12.73
N PRO A 148 2.04 -22.04 11.62
CA PRO A 148 2.40 -21.84 10.21
C PRO A 148 2.34 -20.38 9.76
N LEU A 149 3.38 -19.95 8.98
CA LEU A 149 3.41 -18.67 8.28
C LEU A 149 2.85 -18.83 6.87
N VAL A 150 1.77 -18.14 6.56
CA VAL A 150 1.16 -18.09 5.21
C VAL A 150 1.40 -16.71 4.59
N LEU A 151 2.00 -16.71 3.40
CA LEU A 151 2.15 -15.51 2.59
C LEU A 151 1.06 -15.47 1.52
N ILE A 152 0.31 -14.37 1.43
CA ILE A 152 -0.66 -14.11 0.36
C ILE A 152 -0.09 -13.05 -0.56
N LEU A 153 0.04 -13.40 -1.84
CA LEU A 153 0.54 -12.51 -2.88
C LEU A 153 -0.50 -12.34 -3.98
N GLY A 154 -0.90 -11.10 -4.20
CA GLY A 154 -1.78 -10.70 -5.29
C GLY A 154 -1.18 -9.60 -6.15
N GLY A 155 -1.98 -9.13 -7.12
CA GLY A 155 -1.59 -8.09 -8.05
C GLY A 155 -1.41 -8.60 -9.48
N SER A 156 -1.04 -7.71 -10.40
CA SER A 156 -1.04 -7.99 -11.84
C SER A 156 0.27 -8.58 -12.39
N LYS A 157 1.41 -8.38 -11.69
CA LYS A 157 2.74 -8.66 -12.25
C LYS A 157 3.61 -9.52 -11.35
N VAL A 158 4.16 -10.62 -11.88
CA VAL A 158 5.15 -11.49 -11.21
C VAL A 158 6.45 -10.72 -10.96
N SER A 159 6.90 -9.91 -11.94
CA SER A 159 8.16 -9.15 -11.87
C SER A 159 8.24 -8.27 -10.61
N THR A 160 7.13 -7.69 -10.18
CA THR A 160 7.10 -6.83 -8.97
C THR A 160 7.10 -7.60 -7.66
N LYS A 161 6.88 -8.92 -7.69
CA LYS A 161 6.81 -9.80 -6.51
C LYS A 161 7.92 -10.84 -6.45
N LEU A 162 8.77 -10.89 -7.49
CA LEU A 162 9.79 -11.92 -7.65
C LEU A 162 10.72 -12.05 -6.45
N GLU A 163 11.25 -10.92 -5.98
CA GLU A 163 12.17 -10.91 -4.82
C GLU A 163 11.45 -11.40 -3.55
N LEU A 164 10.19 -11.00 -3.37
CA LEU A 164 9.39 -11.41 -2.23
C LEU A 164 9.09 -12.91 -2.27
N ILE A 165 8.71 -13.45 -3.44
CA ILE A 165 8.48 -14.88 -3.63
C ILE A 165 9.75 -15.66 -3.30
N ASN A 166 10.89 -15.30 -3.89
CA ASN A 166 12.17 -15.99 -3.69
C ASN A 166 12.59 -15.96 -2.22
N LYS A 167 12.47 -14.84 -1.55
CA LYS A 167 12.76 -14.71 -0.11
C LYS A 167 11.91 -15.65 0.73
N TYR A 168 10.61 -15.70 0.49
CA TYR A 168 9.66 -16.45 1.31
C TYR A 168 9.51 -17.92 0.91
N LEU A 169 10.03 -18.37 -0.24
CA LEU A 169 10.08 -19.79 -0.59
C LEU A 169 10.81 -20.64 0.48
N SER A 170 11.83 -20.07 1.12
CA SER A 170 12.54 -20.74 2.23
C SER A 170 11.89 -20.50 3.59
N GLN A 171 11.15 -19.41 3.78
CA GLN A 171 10.69 -18.93 5.08
C GLN A 171 9.22 -19.26 5.36
N ALA A 172 8.33 -19.16 4.37
CA ALA A 172 6.91 -19.43 4.54
C ALA A 172 6.59 -20.93 4.53
N ASP A 173 5.55 -21.32 5.24
CA ASP A 173 5.00 -22.67 5.21
C ASP A 173 4.10 -22.85 3.98
N LYS A 174 3.35 -21.82 3.60
CA LYS A 174 2.55 -21.75 2.36
C LYS A 174 2.63 -20.36 1.74
N ILE A 175 2.55 -20.31 0.41
CA ILE A 175 2.48 -19.08 -0.39
C ILE A 175 1.24 -19.18 -1.28
N ILE A 176 0.23 -18.41 -0.97
CA ILE A 176 -1.01 -18.27 -1.75
C ILE A 176 -0.76 -17.21 -2.82
N ILE A 177 -1.02 -17.51 -4.08
CA ILE A 177 -0.85 -16.58 -5.19
C ILE A 177 -2.22 -16.32 -5.83
N GLY A 178 -2.59 -15.02 -5.98
CA GLY A 178 -3.80 -14.56 -6.62
C GLY A 178 -3.57 -13.35 -7.55
N GLY A 179 -4.66 -12.72 -7.99
CA GLY A 179 -4.61 -11.60 -8.91
C GLY A 179 -4.13 -11.96 -10.32
N GLY A 180 -3.95 -10.97 -11.17
CA GLY A 180 -3.55 -11.16 -12.57
C GLY A 180 -2.22 -11.88 -12.78
N MET A 181 -1.32 -11.85 -11.80
CA MET A 181 -0.02 -12.54 -11.88
C MET A 181 -0.16 -14.07 -11.98
N VAL A 182 -1.27 -14.68 -11.55
CA VAL A 182 -1.47 -16.13 -11.63
C VAL A 182 -1.46 -16.65 -13.07
N PHE A 183 -1.90 -15.85 -14.03
CA PHE A 183 -1.97 -16.25 -15.44
C PHE A 183 -0.58 -16.43 -16.06
N THR A 184 0.45 -15.74 -15.55
CA THR A 184 1.85 -16.01 -15.92
C THR A 184 2.29 -17.39 -15.42
N PHE A 185 1.89 -17.80 -14.22
CA PHE A 185 2.13 -19.14 -13.71
C PHE A 185 1.36 -20.20 -14.49
N PHE A 186 0.08 -19.97 -14.82
CA PHE A 186 -0.71 -20.89 -15.64
C PHE A 186 -0.13 -21.05 -17.04
N LYS A 187 0.36 -19.97 -17.65
CA LYS A 187 1.05 -20.03 -18.95
C LYS A 187 2.35 -20.85 -18.85
N ALA A 188 3.12 -20.70 -17.75
CA ALA A 188 4.30 -21.51 -17.49
C ALA A 188 3.99 -23.01 -17.31
N MET A 189 2.77 -23.35 -16.83
CA MET A 189 2.25 -24.70 -16.72
C MET A 189 1.65 -25.24 -18.04
N GLY A 190 1.60 -24.42 -19.11
CA GLY A 190 1.04 -24.81 -20.40
C GLY A 190 -0.48 -24.65 -20.52
N TYR A 191 -1.15 -23.97 -19.60
CA TYR A 191 -2.59 -23.77 -19.67
C TYR A 191 -2.97 -22.67 -20.66
N ASN A 192 -4.17 -22.80 -21.24
CA ASN A 192 -4.80 -21.69 -21.96
C ASN A 192 -5.26 -20.65 -20.94
N ILE A 193 -4.96 -19.38 -21.22
CA ILE A 193 -5.29 -18.25 -20.31
C ILE A 193 -6.23 -17.23 -20.98
N GLY A 194 -6.73 -17.53 -22.20
CA GLY A 194 -7.55 -16.61 -22.99
C GLY A 194 -6.86 -15.25 -23.17
N LYS A 195 -7.63 -14.18 -22.94
CA LYS A 195 -7.14 -12.78 -22.97
C LYS A 195 -6.58 -12.29 -21.63
N SER A 196 -6.36 -13.16 -20.66
CA SER A 196 -5.87 -12.78 -19.34
C SER A 196 -4.49 -12.14 -19.40
N LEU A 197 -4.18 -11.30 -18.42
CA LEU A 197 -2.88 -10.64 -18.29
C LEU A 197 -1.74 -11.66 -18.20
N VAL A 198 -0.67 -11.45 -18.95
CA VAL A 198 0.53 -12.29 -18.89
C VAL A 198 1.79 -11.46 -19.05
N GLU A 199 2.78 -11.71 -18.23
CA GLU A 199 4.15 -11.21 -18.42
C GLU A 199 4.98 -12.26 -19.18
N THR A 200 4.98 -12.20 -20.50
CA THR A 200 5.66 -13.19 -21.36
C THR A 200 7.11 -13.39 -21.00
N LYS A 201 7.82 -12.31 -20.65
CA LYS A 201 9.23 -12.35 -20.23
C LYS A 201 9.47 -13.05 -18.88
N MET A 202 8.42 -13.28 -18.11
CA MET A 202 8.48 -13.88 -16.78
C MET A 202 8.05 -15.36 -16.75
N ILE A 203 7.67 -15.96 -17.90
CA ILE A 203 7.17 -17.33 -17.96
C ILE A 203 8.23 -18.33 -17.46
N ASP A 204 9.47 -18.21 -17.88
CA ASP A 204 10.53 -19.11 -17.45
C ASP A 204 10.87 -18.92 -15.97
N GLN A 205 10.83 -17.67 -15.47
CA GLN A 205 11.00 -17.41 -14.04
C GLN A 205 9.85 -18.00 -13.22
N ALA A 206 8.61 -17.89 -13.69
CA ALA A 206 7.46 -18.50 -13.04
C ALA A 206 7.59 -20.03 -13.00
N ARG A 207 8.11 -20.67 -14.06
CA ARG A 207 8.41 -22.11 -14.08
C ARG A 207 9.46 -22.47 -13.03
N ASN A 208 10.56 -21.75 -12.99
CA ASN A 208 11.63 -21.97 -12.02
C ASN A 208 11.13 -21.85 -10.56
N ILE A 209 10.24 -20.87 -10.30
CA ILE A 209 9.61 -20.70 -8.98
C ILE A 209 8.74 -21.92 -8.63
N LEU A 210 7.93 -22.43 -9.55
CA LEU A 210 7.10 -23.61 -9.33
C LEU A 210 7.95 -24.84 -9.05
N ASP A 211 9.05 -25.04 -9.78
CA ASP A 211 9.96 -26.16 -9.59
C ASP A 211 10.71 -26.05 -8.25
N ALA A 212 11.17 -24.86 -7.90
CA ALA A 212 11.77 -24.61 -6.58
C ALA A 212 10.75 -24.84 -5.44
N ALA A 213 9.49 -24.44 -5.63
CA ALA A 213 8.45 -24.67 -4.65
C ALA A 213 8.14 -26.17 -4.44
N ARG A 214 8.16 -26.97 -5.51
CA ARG A 214 7.98 -28.43 -5.44
C ARG A 214 9.10 -29.10 -4.65
N LEU A 215 10.36 -28.71 -4.88
CA LEU A 215 11.52 -29.19 -4.14
C LEU A 215 11.47 -28.82 -2.65
N ASN A 216 10.80 -27.73 -2.29
CA ASN A 216 10.63 -27.25 -0.92
C ASN A 216 9.28 -27.65 -0.28
N GLY A 217 8.69 -28.79 -0.65
CA GLY A 217 7.47 -29.32 -0.03
C GLY A 217 6.17 -28.71 -0.59
N ASN A 218 6.17 -28.29 -1.85
CA ASN A 218 5.01 -27.81 -2.58
C ASN A 218 4.28 -26.63 -1.86
N LYS A 219 5.04 -25.62 -1.55
CA LYS A 219 4.56 -24.49 -0.74
C LYS A 219 3.63 -23.52 -1.47
N ILE A 220 3.68 -23.49 -2.82
CA ILE A 220 2.84 -22.56 -3.62
C ILE A 220 1.44 -23.13 -3.81
N VAL A 221 0.45 -22.30 -3.49
CA VAL A 221 -0.98 -22.60 -3.65
C VAL A 221 -1.54 -21.65 -4.71
N LEU A 222 -1.86 -22.23 -5.89
CA LEU A 222 -2.47 -21.51 -7.01
C LEU A 222 -3.99 -21.73 -7.02
N PRO A 223 -4.76 -20.82 -7.68
CA PRO A 223 -6.19 -21.00 -7.88
C PRO A 223 -6.52 -22.31 -8.60
N SER A 224 -7.68 -22.87 -8.31
CA SER A 224 -8.28 -24.00 -9.02
C SER A 224 -9.38 -23.59 -10.00
N ASP A 225 -10.01 -22.43 -9.74
CA ASP A 225 -10.99 -21.79 -10.60
C ASP A 225 -10.83 -20.26 -10.55
N VAL A 226 -11.32 -19.60 -11.58
CA VAL A 226 -11.27 -18.14 -11.74
C VAL A 226 -12.58 -17.62 -12.28
N VAL A 227 -12.93 -16.40 -11.90
CA VAL A 227 -14.07 -15.67 -12.47
C VAL A 227 -13.61 -15.01 -13.77
N CYS A 228 -14.25 -15.35 -14.88
CA CYS A 228 -13.93 -14.83 -16.20
C CYS A 228 -15.02 -13.91 -16.74
N ALA A 229 -14.62 -12.86 -17.46
CA ALA A 229 -15.49 -12.02 -18.28
C ALA A 229 -14.79 -11.67 -19.60
N GLU A 230 -15.54 -11.14 -20.56
CA GLU A 230 -14.99 -10.72 -21.86
C GLU A 230 -14.13 -9.47 -21.75
N ASP A 231 -14.48 -8.58 -20.82
CA ASP A 231 -13.79 -7.31 -20.57
C ASP A 231 -13.77 -6.96 -19.07
N ILE A 232 -12.75 -6.24 -18.62
CA ILE A 232 -12.58 -5.79 -17.25
C ILE A 232 -13.68 -4.83 -16.78
N ASN A 233 -14.29 -4.09 -17.70
CA ASN A 233 -15.38 -3.15 -17.42
C ASN A 233 -16.76 -3.80 -17.61
N SER A 234 -16.83 -5.11 -17.79
CA SER A 234 -18.10 -5.81 -17.95
C SER A 234 -18.99 -5.60 -16.73
N THR A 235 -20.21 -5.11 -16.95
CA THR A 235 -21.24 -4.99 -15.92
C THR A 235 -21.95 -6.33 -15.63
N LEU A 236 -21.71 -7.35 -16.46
CA LEU A 236 -22.24 -8.68 -16.29
C LEU A 236 -21.41 -9.43 -15.24
N ARG A 237 -22.08 -10.17 -14.38
CA ARG A 237 -21.43 -11.06 -13.42
C ARG A 237 -20.62 -12.11 -14.18
N GLY A 238 -19.31 -12.15 -13.93
CA GLY A 238 -18.43 -13.13 -14.57
C GLY A 238 -18.80 -14.57 -14.19
N ASN A 239 -18.45 -15.52 -15.06
CA ASN A 239 -18.65 -16.94 -14.83
C ASN A 239 -17.40 -17.57 -14.18
N SER A 240 -17.59 -18.39 -13.14
CA SER A 240 -16.50 -19.16 -12.55
C SER A 240 -16.20 -20.39 -13.42
N VAL A 241 -14.95 -20.51 -13.84
CA VAL A 241 -14.46 -21.63 -14.68
C VAL A 241 -13.21 -22.23 -14.07
N SER A 242 -12.96 -23.53 -14.34
CA SER A 242 -11.69 -24.16 -14.00
C SER A 242 -10.52 -23.42 -14.67
N VAL A 243 -9.38 -23.30 -13.99
CA VAL A 243 -8.17 -22.67 -14.57
C VAL A 243 -7.64 -23.36 -15.83
N ARG A 244 -8.13 -24.58 -16.14
CA ARG A 244 -7.79 -25.32 -17.37
C ARG A 244 -8.72 -25.02 -18.53
N ASP A 245 -9.90 -24.43 -18.24
CA ASP A 245 -11.01 -24.26 -19.18
C ASP A 245 -11.32 -22.78 -19.44
N ILE A 246 -10.35 -21.89 -19.29
CA ILE A 246 -10.52 -20.45 -19.54
C ILE A 246 -10.81 -20.24 -21.02
N PRO A 247 -11.97 -19.64 -21.40
CA PRO A 247 -12.33 -19.41 -22.78
C PRO A 247 -11.36 -18.45 -23.50
N GLU A 248 -11.09 -18.71 -24.77
CA GLU A 248 -10.15 -17.90 -25.59
C GLU A 248 -10.51 -16.43 -25.69
N ASN A 249 -11.81 -16.11 -25.71
CA ASN A 249 -12.33 -14.75 -25.82
C ASN A 249 -12.55 -14.06 -24.47
N SER A 250 -12.26 -14.72 -23.36
CA SER A 250 -12.44 -14.22 -21.98
C SER A 250 -11.12 -14.01 -21.26
N MET A 251 -11.14 -13.17 -20.22
CA MET A 251 -10.04 -12.96 -19.30
C MET A 251 -10.45 -13.31 -17.87
N GLY A 252 -9.54 -13.90 -17.11
CA GLY A 252 -9.75 -14.09 -15.68
C GLY A 252 -9.55 -12.78 -14.92
N LEU A 253 -10.48 -12.47 -14.06
CA LEU A 253 -10.53 -11.20 -13.30
C LEU A 253 -10.38 -11.41 -11.79
N ASP A 254 -10.89 -12.52 -11.26
CA ASP A 254 -10.82 -12.81 -9.82
C ASP A 254 -10.72 -14.31 -9.57
N ILE A 255 -10.48 -14.70 -8.33
CA ILE A 255 -10.51 -16.08 -7.87
C ILE A 255 -11.96 -16.58 -7.80
N GLY A 256 -12.20 -17.86 -8.16
CA GLY A 256 -13.50 -18.50 -8.07
C GLY A 256 -13.81 -19.05 -6.68
N SER A 257 -15.04 -19.53 -6.49
CA SER A 257 -15.53 -20.03 -5.19
C SER A 257 -14.74 -21.23 -4.67
N LYS A 258 -14.36 -22.16 -5.54
CA LYS A 258 -13.53 -23.32 -5.15
C LYS A 258 -12.14 -22.90 -4.70
N THR A 259 -11.59 -21.85 -5.32
CA THR A 259 -10.32 -21.25 -4.91
C THR A 259 -10.44 -20.60 -3.55
N ILE A 260 -11.54 -19.87 -3.29
CA ILE A 260 -11.81 -19.26 -1.98
C ILE A 260 -11.83 -20.34 -0.89
N GLU A 261 -12.62 -21.42 -1.07
CA GLU A 261 -12.68 -22.54 -0.13
C GLU A 261 -11.29 -23.15 0.13
N LYS A 262 -10.53 -23.39 -0.95
CA LYS A 262 -9.17 -23.92 -0.86
C LYS A 262 -8.24 -22.99 -0.10
N TYR A 263 -8.31 -21.67 -0.32
CA TYR A 263 -7.47 -20.70 0.35
C TYR A 263 -7.85 -20.54 1.81
N LEU A 264 -9.15 -20.53 2.12
CA LEU A 264 -9.63 -20.51 3.50
C LEU A 264 -9.13 -21.72 4.28
N SER A 265 -9.14 -22.93 3.72
CA SER A 265 -8.60 -24.11 4.40
C SER A 265 -7.11 -24.01 4.74
N VAL A 266 -6.32 -23.33 3.90
CA VAL A 266 -4.91 -23.06 4.20
C VAL A 266 -4.75 -21.98 5.28
N LEU A 267 -5.65 -21.00 5.30
CA LEU A 267 -5.60 -19.89 6.26
C LEU A 267 -6.10 -20.30 7.64
N ASP A 268 -7.01 -21.23 7.75
CA ASP A 268 -7.53 -21.74 9.04
C ASP A 268 -6.43 -22.36 9.91
N GLU A 269 -5.38 -22.92 9.29
CA GLU A 269 -4.23 -23.47 10.01
C GLU A 269 -3.17 -22.42 10.34
N ALA A 270 -3.23 -21.22 9.73
CA ALA A 270 -2.19 -20.21 9.85
C ALA A 270 -2.19 -19.55 11.24
N LYS A 271 -0.99 -19.32 11.78
CA LYS A 271 -0.78 -18.47 12.97
C LYS A 271 -0.35 -17.06 12.60
N THR A 272 0.38 -16.94 11.50
CA THR A 272 0.80 -15.65 10.96
C THR A 272 0.42 -15.58 9.49
N VAL A 273 -0.21 -14.47 9.09
CA VAL A 273 -0.55 -14.18 7.69
C VAL A 273 0.08 -12.85 7.28
N LEU A 274 0.85 -12.87 6.21
CA LEU A 274 1.37 -11.68 5.56
C LEU A 274 0.70 -11.54 4.18
N TRP A 275 -0.07 -10.45 3.99
CA TRP A 275 -0.81 -10.22 2.75
C TRP A 275 -0.30 -9.00 1.99
N ASN A 276 0.04 -9.19 0.72
CA ASN A 276 0.50 -8.14 -0.18
C ASN A 276 -0.17 -8.22 -1.56
N GLY A 277 -1.02 -7.26 -1.87
CA GLY A 277 -1.70 -7.09 -3.15
C GLY A 277 -3.11 -7.74 -3.23
N PRO A 278 -3.97 -7.23 -4.14
CA PRO A 278 -5.33 -7.73 -4.32
C PRO A 278 -5.36 -9.09 -5.02
N MET A 279 -6.42 -9.89 -4.74
CA MET A 279 -6.62 -11.22 -5.31
C MET A 279 -7.36 -11.18 -6.66
N GLY A 280 -8.04 -10.08 -6.97
CA GLY A 280 -8.80 -9.84 -8.19
C GLY A 280 -9.09 -8.36 -8.40
N VAL A 281 -10.05 -8.08 -9.30
CA VAL A 281 -10.51 -6.73 -9.69
C VAL A 281 -11.92 -6.49 -9.22
#